data_45134525f723c3d68e8fa69b59114f4b
#
_entry.id   45134525f723c3d68e8fa69b59114f4b
#
_cell.length_a   1.000
_cell.length_b   1.000
_cell.length_c   1.000
_cell.angle_alpha   90.00
_cell.angle_beta   90.00
_cell.angle_gamma   90.00
#
_symmetry.space_group_name_H-M   'P 1'
#
loop_
_entity.id
_entity.type
_entity.pdbx_description
1 polymer ?
#
loop_
_entity_poly.entity_id
_entity_poly.type
_entity_poly.pdbx_seq_one_letter_code
_entity_poly.pdbx_strand_id
1 'polypeptide(L)'
;MIRRPPRSTPLYSSAASDVYKRQSMIAPNSNNPGRVLAIAVFLAGLIQLTFLMPFLKSFNRFPTPRWGWNDQGVKRIIKLMIPSMIGSSASQFNLLFNTLIASFLSAGSISWIYYSDRLLEFPVGVFGVALSTVVLPTLSRESANQDISTFKSTLDWGIKIALIISVPSAVGLFILSGPLIATIFLGGNFTNYDLDMTQYSLMAYSFGLIGLCLVLVLSPAFYSREDAKTPLRFGLIAMSCNAVCSLLFVLSLVWLGVNYPHIGLALAFSIASIINASLLARELINQNLVLLDKSFLYLISRVIIATLAMSAFLLGFNQENSIWISSGITERIFSLLFLIGVSVIIYFGVLFLLGFRFKEIRIKSKIKKYNIKNLILYICF
;
A
#
# COMPACT_ATOMS: atom_id res chain seq x y z
N MET A 1 -22.01 -26.69 13.87
CA MET A 1 -22.45 -25.44 13.16
C MET A 1 -21.68 -24.28 13.77
N ILE A 2 -20.56 -23.88 13.17
CA ILE A 2 -19.78 -22.72 13.60
C ILE A 2 -20.43 -21.49 12.99
N ARG A 3 -21.11 -20.67 13.80
CA ARG A 3 -21.65 -19.37 13.40
C ARG A 3 -20.51 -18.46 12.99
N ARG A 4 -20.62 -17.87 11.80
CA ARG A 4 -19.69 -16.90 11.24
C ARG A 4 -19.48 -15.74 12.23
N PRO A 5 -18.25 -15.26 12.43
CA PRO A 5 -18.03 -14.02 13.18
C PRO A 5 -18.74 -12.88 12.45
N PRO A 6 -19.33 -11.92 13.17
CA PRO A 6 -19.95 -10.75 12.56
C PRO A 6 -18.87 -9.98 11.80
N ARG A 7 -19.22 -9.57 10.58
CA ARG A 7 -18.37 -8.74 9.72
C ARG A 7 -18.00 -7.48 10.50
N SER A 8 -16.70 -7.26 10.68
CA SER A 8 -16.20 -5.94 11.10
C SER A 8 -16.49 -4.98 9.95
N THR A 9 -17.54 -4.18 10.08
CA THR A 9 -17.89 -3.17 9.08
C THR A 9 -16.94 -1.98 9.20
N PRO A 10 -16.54 -1.35 8.08
CA PRO A 10 -15.64 -0.18 8.08
C PRO A 10 -16.25 1.10 8.69
N LEU A 11 -17.43 1.04 9.27
CA LEU A 11 -18.13 2.14 9.95
C LEU A 11 -17.30 2.80 11.07
N TYR A 12 -16.32 2.09 11.62
CA TYR A 12 -15.46 2.64 12.69
C TYR A 12 -14.43 3.66 12.19
N SER A 13 -13.97 3.53 10.95
CA SER A 13 -13.05 4.48 10.36
C SER A 13 -13.76 5.77 9.98
N SER A 14 -15.04 5.74 9.60
CA SER A 14 -15.79 6.92 9.21
C SER A 14 -16.14 7.83 10.39
N ALA A 15 -16.51 7.28 11.56
CA ALA A 15 -16.79 8.10 12.74
C ALA A 15 -15.52 8.78 13.28
N ALA A 16 -14.39 8.07 13.32
CA ALA A 16 -13.10 8.68 13.67
C ALA A 16 -12.63 9.69 12.62
N SER A 17 -12.86 9.41 11.34
CA SER A 17 -12.59 10.31 10.21
C SER A 17 -13.47 11.55 10.23
N ASP A 18 -14.73 11.46 10.65
CA ASP A 18 -15.63 12.62 10.74
C ASP A 18 -15.26 13.54 11.91
N VAL A 19 -14.82 13.00 13.04
CA VAL A 19 -14.25 13.79 14.14
C VAL A 19 -12.97 14.47 13.66
N TYR A 20 -12.13 13.79 12.89
CA TYR A 20 -10.89 14.33 12.33
C TYR A 20 -11.16 15.46 11.30
N LYS A 21 -12.17 15.30 10.43
CA LYS A 21 -12.57 16.33 9.46
C LYS A 21 -13.13 17.61 10.10
N ARG A 22 -13.87 17.49 11.20
CA ARG A 22 -14.40 18.66 11.94
C ARG A 22 -13.34 19.41 12.71
N GLN A 23 -12.15 18.85 12.92
CA GLN A 23 -11.02 19.54 13.55
C GLN A 23 -10.56 20.74 12.73
N SER A 24 -10.65 20.69 11.40
CA SER A 24 -10.30 21.83 10.54
C SER A 24 -11.20 23.05 10.74
N MET A 25 -12.41 22.86 11.29
CA MET A 25 -13.33 23.98 11.61
C MET A 25 -13.12 24.55 13.02
N ILE A 26 -12.61 23.76 13.97
CA ILE A 26 -12.49 24.13 15.38
C ILE A 26 -11.05 24.57 15.72
N ALA A 27 -10.06 23.95 15.10
CA ALA A 27 -8.65 24.22 15.39
C ALA A 27 -8.17 25.65 15.07
N PRO A 28 -8.63 26.31 13.97
CA PRO A 28 -8.17 27.67 13.64
C PRO A 28 -8.56 28.72 14.64
N ASN A 29 -9.65 28.51 15.41
CA ASN A 29 -10.19 29.48 16.37
C ASN A 29 -9.67 29.28 17.81
N SER A 30 -8.76 28.32 18.03
CA SER A 30 -8.21 28.08 19.37
C SER A 30 -6.79 28.65 19.52
N ASN A 31 -6.48 29.18 20.70
CA ASN A 31 -5.15 29.69 21.05
C ASN A 31 -4.06 28.58 21.03
N ASN A 32 -4.44 27.32 20.95
CA ASN A 32 -3.53 26.18 20.90
C ASN A 32 -4.09 25.03 20.04
N PRO A 33 -3.93 25.08 18.70
CA PRO A 33 -4.46 24.06 17.78
C PRO A 33 -3.99 22.64 18.11
N GLY A 34 -2.75 22.48 18.58
CA GLY A 34 -2.20 21.17 18.96
C GLY A 34 -2.91 20.50 20.15
N ARG A 35 -3.40 21.29 21.13
CA ARG A 35 -4.18 20.75 22.25
C ARG A 35 -5.55 20.26 21.80
N VAL A 36 -6.20 20.97 20.88
CA VAL A 36 -7.49 20.57 20.31
C VAL A 36 -7.35 19.23 19.58
N LEU A 37 -6.27 19.07 18.80
CA LEU A 37 -5.95 17.81 18.11
C LEU A 37 -5.74 16.65 19.11
N ALA A 38 -4.95 16.86 20.15
CA ALA A 38 -4.68 15.83 21.16
C ALA A 38 -5.96 15.39 21.89
N ILE A 39 -6.80 16.34 22.30
CA ILE A 39 -8.09 16.05 22.95
C ILE A 39 -9.03 15.30 22.01
N ALA A 40 -9.09 15.68 20.73
CA ALA A 40 -9.95 15.03 19.75
C ALA A 40 -9.52 13.59 19.48
N VAL A 41 -8.22 13.29 19.40
CA VAL A 41 -7.70 11.92 19.27
C VAL A 41 -8.03 11.08 20.51
N PHE A 42 -7.87 11.63 21.69
CA PHE A 42 -8.23 10.96 22.94
C PHE A 42 -9.72 10.64 23.03
N LEU A 43 -10.59 11.64 22.71
CA LEU A 43 -12.04 11.46 22.68
C LEU A 43 -12.47 10.43 21.63
N ALA A 44 -11.86 10.42 20.46
CA ALA A 44 -12.13 9.42 19.41
C ALA A 44 -11.83 7.99 19.92
N GLY A 45 -10.72 7.80 20.64
CA GLY A 45 -10.38 6.51 21.28
C GLY A 45 -11.40 6.09 22.33
N LEU A 46 -11.86 7.02 23.18
CA LEU A 46 -12.91 6.74 24.17
C LEU A 46 -14.25 6.37 23.51
N ILE A 47 -14.65 7.10 22.48
CA ILE A 47 -15.88 6.82 21.74
C ILE A 47 -15.80 5.45 21.08
N GLN A 48 -14.67 5.10 20.47
CA GLN A 48 -14.46 3.79 19.88
C GLN A 48 -14.56 2.67 20.92
N LEU A 49 -13.96 2.85 22.09
CA LEU A 49 -14.02 1.89 23.20
C LEU A 49 -15.46 1.72 23.70
N THR A 50 -16.17 2.82 24.00
CA THR A 50 -17.54 2.79 24.52
C THR A 50 -18.52 2.20 23.51
N PHE A 51 -18.31 2.41 22.21
CA PHE A 51 -19.12 1.82 21.15
C PHE A 51 -18.97 0.29 21.07
N LEU A 52 -17.81 -0.27 21.43
CA LEU A 52 -17.59 -1.71 21.46
C LEU A 52 -18.25 -2.41 22.67
N MET A 53 -18.48 -1.69 23.77
CA MET A 53 -19.04 -2.24 25.03
C MET A 53 -20.39 -2.95 24.87
N PRO A 54 -21.42 -2.38 24.17
CA PRO A 54 -22.71 -3.05 24.01
C PRO A 54 -22.59 -4.38 23.25
N PHE A 55 -21.69 -4.45 22.27
CA PHE A 55 -21.49 -5.69 21.50
C PHE A 55 -20.81 -6.77 22.36
N LEU A 56 -19.84 -6.41 23.19
CA LEU A 56 -19.20 -7.34 24.13
C LEU A 56 -20.22 -7.87 25.17
N LYS A 57 -21.12 -7.01 25.62
CA LYS A 57 -22.21 -7.41 26.54
C LYS A 57 -23.18 -8.39 25.88
N SER A 58 -23.51 -8.22 24.59
CA SER A 58 -24.41 -9.13 23.87
C SER A 58 -23.82 -10.54 23.68
N PHE A 59 -22.51 -10.69 23.72
CA PHE A 59 -21.80 -11.98 23.68
C PHE A 59 -21.55 -12.61 25.06
N ASN A 60 -22.06 -12.02 26.15
CA ASN A 60 -21.79 -12.43 27.54
C ASN A 60 -20.28 -12.51 27.87
N ARG A 61 -19.46 -11.72 27.20
CA ARG A 61 -17.99 -11.67 27.31
C ARG A 61 -17.52 -10.31 27.84
N PHE A 62 -18.13 -9.84 28.94
CA PHE A 62 -17.67 -8.60 29.55
C PHE A 62 -16.26 -8.83 30.14
N PRO A 63 -15.23 -8.12 29.71
CA PRO A 63 -13.89 -8.34 30.22
C PRO A 63 -13.82 -7.87 31.66
N THR A 64 -13.66 -8.81 32.60
CA THR A 64 -13.27 -8.50 33.97
C THR A 64 -11.75 -8.39 34.01
N PRO A 65 -11.17 -7.22 34.34
CA PRO A 65 -9.72 -7.09 34.44
C PRO A 65 -9.18 -8.03 35.51
N ARG A 66 -8.38 -9.01 35.11
CA ARG A 66 -7.65 -9.91 36.01
C ARG A 66 -6.17 -9.81 35.67
N TRP A 67 -5.38 -9.72 36.73
CA TRP A 67 -3.91 -9.71 36.63
C TRP A 67 -3.42 -11.15 36.44
N GLY A 68 -3.18 -11.56 35.20
CA GLY A 68 -2.93 -12.96 34.84
C GLY A 68 -1.58 -13.23 34.15
N TRP A 69 -0.48 -12.62 34.58
CA TRP A 69 0.84 -12.79 33.93
C TRP A 69 1.35 -14.26 33.95
N ASN A 70 0.86 -15.09 34.88
CA ASN A 70 1.24 -16.49 34.99
C ASN A 70 0.35 -17.43 34.18
N ASP A 71 -0.76 -16.94 33.63
CA ASP A 71 -1.67 -17.73 32.80
C ASP A 71 -0.97 -18.20 31.51
N GLN A 72 -1.13 -19.48 31.16
CA GLN A 72 -0.53 -20.09 29.97
C GLN A 72 -1.07 -19.46 28.68
N GLY A 73 -2.35 -19.07 28.66
CA GLY A 73 -2.97 -18.38 27.55
C GLY A 73 -2.33 -17.00 27.28
N VAL A 74 -2.10 -16.24 28.38
CA VAL A 74 -1.43 -14.93 28.32
C VAL A 74 0.00 -15.08 27.81
N LYS A 75 0.76 -16.06 28.34
CA LYS A 75 2.14 -16.33 27.86
C LYS A 75 2.19 -16.70 26.37
N ARG A 76 1.22 -17.50 25.90
CA ARG A 76 1.11 -17.86 24.49
C ARG A 76 0.82 -16.63 23.61
N ILE A 77 -0.11 -15.78 24.03
CA ILE A 77 -0.45 -14.54 23.32
C ILE A 77 0.77 -13.62 23.26
N ILE A 78 1.45 -13.38 24.38
CA ILE A 78 2.66 -12.53 24.44
C ILE A 78 3.76 -13.07 23.49
N LYS A 79 3.99 -14.39 23.50
CA LYS A 79 4.98 -15.04 22.62
C LYS A 79 4.66 -14.85 21.13
N LEU A 80 3.39 -14.78 20.76
CA LEU A 80 2.96 -14.51 19.38
C LEU A 80 2.97 -13.01 19.05
N MET A 81 2.67 -12.16 20.02
CA MET A 81 2.63 -10.71 19.84
C MET A 81 4.02 -10.08 19.68
N ILE A 82 5.03 -10.53 20.43
CA ILE A 82 6.37 -9.92 20.41
C ILE A 82 6.96 -9.86 18.99
N PRO A 83 6.99 -10.94 18.20
CA PRO A 83 7.49 -10.88 16.82
C PRO A 83 6.69 -9.91 15.93
N SER A 84 5.36 -9.88 16.10
CA SER A 84 4.50 -8.97 15.35
C SER A 84 4.73 -7.50 15.73
N MET A 85 4.93 -7.22 17.03
CA MET A 85 5.28 -5.88 17.51
C MET A 85 6.64 -5.43 16.98
N ILE A 86 7.64 -6.30 16.97
CA ILE A 86 8.96 -5.99 16.40
C ILE A 86 8.81 -5.69 14.90
N GLY A 87 8.03 -6.50 14.17
CA GLY A 87 7.79 -6.29 12.75
C GLY A 87 7.10 -4.97 12.43
N SER A 88 6.07 -4.61 13.19
CA SER A 88 5.39 -3.32 13.01
C SER A 88 6.24 -2.13 13.48
N SER A 89 7.04 -2.31 14.52
CA SER A 89 7.98 -1.29 14.99
C SER A 89 9.11 -1.02 13.98
N ALA A 90 9.55 -2.05 13.25
CA ALA A 90 10.58 -1.89 12.22
C ALA A 90 10.18 -0.87 11.15
N SER A 91 8.92 -0.88 10.69
CA SER A 91 8.42 0.12 9.73
C SER A 91 8.42 1.54 10.31
N GLN A 92 8.11 1.70 11.60
CA GLN A 92 8.15 3.00 12.27
C GLN A 92 9.58 3.50 12.45
N PHE A 93 10.54 2.61 12.76
CA PHE A 93 11.96 2.98 12.78
C PHE A 93 12.44 3.45 11.42
N ASN A 94 12.01 2.79 10.34
CA ASN A 94 12.36 3.19 8.98
C ASN A 94 11.83 4.60 8.65
N LEU A 95 10.58 4.89 9.02
CA LEU A 95 9.97 6.21 8.88
C LEU A 95 10.74 7.28 9.66
N LEU A 96 11.06 7.01 10.94
CA LEU A 96 11.84 7.93 11.78
C LEU A 96 13.24 8.16 11.21
N PHE A 97 13.92 7.11 10.75
CA PHE A 97 15.25 7.21 10.17
C PHE A 97 15.25 8.05 8.89
N ASN A 98 14.30 7.82 7.99
CA ASN A 98 14.17 8.61 6.76
C ASN A 98 13.81 10.07 7.07
N THR A 99 12.93 10.31 8.05
CA THR A 99 12.59 11.68 8.50
C THR A 99 13.79 12.38 9.13
N LEU A 100 14.60 11.65 9.91
CA LEU A 100 15.82 12.19 10.50
C LEU A 100 16.81 12.61 9.40
N ILE A 101 17.06 11.77 8.39
CA ILE A 101 17.93 12.16 7.28
C ILE A 101 17.34 13.36 6.53
N ALA A 102 16.04 13.34 6.23
CA ALA A 102 15.37 14.44 5.54
C ALA A 102 15.46 15.77 6.29
N SER A 103 15.55 15.75 7.64
CA SER A 103 15.67 16.96 8.46
C SER A 103 17.02 17.67 8.31
N PHE A 104 18.07 16.98 7.85
CA PHE A 104 19.37 17.55 7.53
C PHE A 104 19.45 18.13 6.10
N LEU A 105 18.42 17.93 5.29
CA LEU A 105 18.35 18.41 3.92
C LEU A 105 17.68 19.78 3.85
N SER A 106 17.42 20.27 2.65
CA SER A 106 16.76 21.55 2.41
C SER A 106 15.38 21.62 3.08
N ALA A 107 14.98 22.82 3.51
CA ALA A 107 13.66 23.08 4.06
C ALA A 107 12.59 22.64 3.05
N GLY A 108 11.59 21.86 3.51
CA GLY A 108 10.57 21.27 2.65
C GLY A 108 10.77 19.77 2.36
N SER A 109 11.99 19.23 2.48
CA SER A 109 12.28 17.82 2.13
C SER A 109 11.38 16.81 2.83
N ILE A 110 11.06 17.03 4.12
CA ILE A 110 10.15 16.16 4.88
C ILE A 110 8.74 16.22 4.27
N SER A 111 8.26 17.42 3.92
CA SER A 111 6.93 17.60 3.35
C SER A 111 6.81 16.99 1.96
N TRP A 112 7.81 17.17 1.09
CA TRP A 112 7.82 16.61 -0.26
C TRP A 112 7.79 15.09 -0.25
N ILE A 113 8.59 14.45 0.61
CA ILE A 113 8.58 13.00 0.81
C ILE A 113 7.21 12.55 1.34
N TYR A 114 6.65 13.26 2.32
CA TYR A 114 5.36 12.93 2.91
C TYR A 114 4.21 12.97 1.88
N TYR A 115 4.12 14.03 1.07
CA TYR A 115 3.09 14.12 0.03
C TYR A 115 3.24 13.06 -1.04
N SER A 116 4.48 12.75 -1.45
CA SER A 116 4.75 11.69 -2.43
C SER A 116 4.36 10.31 -1.89
N ASP A 117 4.68 10.03 -0.63
CA ASP A 117 4.33 8.77 0.04
C ASP A 117 2.80 8.60 0.14
N ARG A 118 2.05 9.67 0.45
CA ARG A 118 0.57 9.64 0.46
C ARG A 118 -0.02 9.27 -0.90
N LEU A 119 0.55 9.75 -1.99
CA LEU A 119 0.12 9.40 -3.34
C LEU A 119 0.47 7.96 -3.70
N LEU A 120 1.61 7.46 -3.26
CA LEU A 120 2.00 6.06 -3.40
C LEU A 120 1.08 5.13 -2.61
N GLU A 121 0.67 5.51 -1.39
CA GLU A 121 -0.21 4.72 -0.55
C GLU A 121 -1.61 4.51 -1.16
N PHE A 122 -2.07 5.40 -2.03
CA PHE A 122 -3.40 5.28 -2.64
C PHE A 122 -3.57 3.97 -3.44
N PRO A 123 -2.77 3.66 -4.47
CA PRO A 123 -2.89 2.38 -5.17
C PRO A 123 -2.53 1.17 -4.29
N VAL A 124 -1.60 1.31 -3.34
CA VAL A 124 -1.28 0.24 -2.38
C VAL A 124 -2.50 -0.09 -1.51
N GLY A 125 -3.19 0.92 -0.99
CA GLY A 125 -4.36 0.74 -0.15
C GLY A 125 -5.55 0.16 -0.91
N VAL A 126 -5.85 0.71 -2.09
CA VAL A 126 -7.00 0.27 -2.89
C VAL A 126 -6.82 -1.15 -3.41
N PHE A 127 -5.66 -1.48 -3.94
CA PHE A 127 -5.43 -2.76 -4.62
C PHE A 127 -4.64 -3.77 -3.76
N GLY A 128 -3.54 -3.34 -3.15
CA GLY A 128 -2.68 -4.23 -2.40
C GLY A 128 -3.36 -4.75 -1.14
N VAL A 129 -3.96 -3.86 -0.34
CA VAL A 129 -4.67 -4.25 0.88
C VAL A 129 -5.92 -5.05 0.55
N ALA A 130 -6.71 -4.63 -0.46
CA ALA A 130 -7.89 -5.38 -0.89
C ALA A 130 -7.53 -6.82 -1.33
N LEU A 131 -6.43 -6.99 -2.06
CA LEU A 131 -5.97 -8.30 -2.49
C LEU A 131 -5.49 -9.15 -1.30
N SER A 132 -4.74 -8.56 -0.37
CA SER A 132 -4.28 -9.23 0.84
C SER A 132 -5.43 -9.73 1.72
N THR A 133 -6.53 -8.95 1.84
CA THR A 133 -7.72 -9.34 2.62
C THR A 133 -8.46 -10.55 2.05
N VAL A 134 -8.30 -10.84 0.77
CA VAL A 134 -8.87 -12.02 0.11
C VAL A 134 -7.89 -13.20 0.15
N VAL A 135 -6.61 -12.92 -0.13
CA VAL A 135 -5.56 -13.95 -0.23
C VAL A 135 -5.29 -14.62 1.12
N LEU A 136 -5.12 -13.85 2.19
CA LEU A 136 -4.76 -14.40 3.50
C LEU A 136 -5.78 -15.41 4.06
N PRO A 137 -7.10 -15.13 4.13
CA PRO A 137 -8.08 -16.10 4.64
C PRO A 137 -8.20 -17.35 3.76
N THR A 138 -8.02 -17.17 2.43
CA THR A 138 -8.10 -18.28 1.49
C THR A 138 -6.91 -19.22 1.67
N LEU A 139 -5.69 -18.69 1.69
CA LEU A 139 -4.46 -19.46 1.92
C LEU A 139 -4.46 -20.13 3.30
N SER A 140 -4.95 -19.45 4.35
CA SER A 140 -5.05 -20.02 5.69
C SER A 140 -5.99 -21.23 5.73
N ARG A 141 -7.11 -21.17 5.00
CA ARG A 141 -8.03 -22.29 4.89
C ARG A 141 -7.43 -23.47 4.11
N GLU A 142 -6.74 -23.19 3.02
CA GLU A 142 -6.10 -24.20 2.18
C GLU A 142 -4.92 -24.85 2.91
N SER A 143 -4.15 -24.08 3.65
CA SER A 143 -3.10 -24.60 4.53
C SER A 143 -3.67 -25.52 5.63
N ALA A 144 -4.74 -25.12 6.30
CA ALA A 144 -5.40 -25.93 7.32
C ALA A 144 -5.98 -27.25 6.77
N ASN A 145 -6.43 -27.25 5.50
CA ASN A 145 -6.93 -28.44 4.81
C ASN A 145 -5.80 -29.28 4.16
N GLN A 146 -4.55 -28.87 4.28
CA GLN A 146 -3.38 -29.50 3.62
C GLN A 146 -3.51 -29.65 2.11
N ASP A 147 -4.31 -28.78 1.46
CA ASP A 147 -4.50 -28.78 0.00
C ASP A 147 -3.43 -27.88 -0.64
N ILE A 148 -2.24 -28.46 -0.84
CA ILE A 148 -1.08 -27.79 -1.43
C ILE A 148 -1.36 -27.35 -2.88
N SER A 149 -2.17 -28.12 -3.62
CA SER A 149 -2.46 -27.82 -5.03
C SER A 149 -3.28 -26.53 -5.17
N THR A 150 -4.32 -26.39 -4.36
CA THR A 150 -5.17 -25.21 -4.33
C THR A 150 -4.42 -24.01 -3.74
N PHE A 151 -3.59 -24.22 -2.71
CA PHE A 151 -2.71 -23.21 -2.14
C PHE A 151 -1.79 -22.57 -3.20
N LYS A 152 -1.09 -23.39 -3.99
CA LYS A 152 -0.24 -22.90 -5.10
C LYS A 152 -1.04 -22.11 -6.12
N SER A 153 -2.21 -22.60 -6.52
CA SER A 153 -3.05 -21.91 -7.50
C SER A 153 -3.59 -20.58 -7.00
N THR A 154 -3.94 -20.47 -5.73
CA THR A 154 -4.38 -19.23 -5.08
C THR A 154 -3.25 -18.22 -4.97
N LEU A 155 -2.06 -18.67 -4.60
CA LEU A 155 -0.87 -17.82 -4.51
C LEU A 155 -0.45 -17.29 -5.89
N ASP A 156 -0.39 -18.15 -6.90
CA ASP A 156 -0.10 -17.80 -8.29
C ASP A 156 -1.12 -16.77 -8.83
N TRP A 157 -2.41 -17.01 -8.56
CA TRP A 157 -3.47 -16.04 -8.88
C TRP A 157 -3.24 -14.68 -8.21
N GLY A 158 -2.90 -14.66 -6.93
CA GLY A 158 -2.63 -13.42 -6.20
C GLY A 158 -1.45 -12.64 -6.78
N ILE A 159 -0.35 -13.32 -7.10
CA ILE A 159 0.84 -12.72 -7.72
C ILE A 159 0.49 -12.14 -9.11
N LYS A 160 -0.24 -12.89 -9.93
CA LYS A 160 -0.66 -12.44 -11.27
C LYS A 160 -1.50 -11.16 -11.19
N ILE A 161 -2.49 -11.11 -10.29
CA ILE A 161 -3.32 -9.91 -10.10
C ILE A 161 -2.49 -8.74 -9.58
N ALA A 162 -1.61 -8.99 -8.60
CA ALA A 162 -0.74 -7.94 -8.09
C ALA A 162 0.09 -7.30 -9.21
N LEU A 163 0.66 -8.08 -10.12
CA LEU A 163 1.45 -7.57 -11.26
C LEU A 163 0.58 -6.86 -12.30
N ILE A 164 -0.59 -7.41 -12.66
CA ILE A 164 -1.52 -6.79 -13.62
C ILE A 164 -1.92 -5.38 -13.19
N ILE A 165 -2.02 -5.14 -11.89
CA ILE A 165 -2.46 -3.86 -11.35
C ILE A 165 -1.27 -2.96 -11.01
N SER A 166 -0.25 -3.49 -10.31
CA SER A 166 0.86 -2.66 -9.81
C SER A 166 1.78 -2.13 -10.90
N VAL A 167 2.02 -2.90 -11.98
CA VAL A 167 2.91 -2.47 -13.06
C VAL A 167 2.35 -1.25 -13.80
N PRO A 168 1.11 -1.26 -14.35
CA PRO A 168 0.56 -0.07 -14.98
C PRO A 168 0.36 1.10 -14.00
N SER A 169 0.02 0.82 -12.74
CA SER A 169 -0.12 1.86 -11.71
C SER A 169 1.21 2.55 -11.40
N ALA A 170 2.32 1.79 -11.33
CA ALA A 170 3.64 2.36 -11.14
C ALA A 170 4.04 3.29 -12.30
N VAL A 171 3.84 2.83 -13.53
CA VAL A 171 4.13 3.64 -14.73
C VAL A 171 3.20 4.85 -14.82
N GLY A 172 1.92 4.68 -14.50
CA GLY A 172 0.94 5.77 -14.43
C GLY A 172 1.32 6.84 -13.42
N LEU A 173 1.71 6.44 -12.19
CA LEU A 173 2.20 7.36 -11.16
C LEU A 173 3.49 8.07 -11.59
N PHE A 174 4.40 7.37 -12.28
CA PHE A 174 5.62 7.96 -12.80
C PHE A 174 5.33 9.06 -13.81
N ILE A 175 4.51 8.78 -14.83
CA ILE A 175 4.22 9.73 -15.92
C ILE A 175 3.30 10.86 -15.47
N LEU A 176 2.28 10.56 -14.66
CA LEU A 176 1.30 11.52 -14.19
C LEU A 176 1.68 12.18 -12.86
N SER A 177 2.93 12.02 -12.38
CA SER A 177 3.37 12.56 -11.08
C SER A 177 3.13 14.07 -10.98
N GLY A 178 3.53 14.87 -11.97
CA GLY A 178 3.30 16.32 -12.01
C GLY A 178 1.81 16.69 -12.01
N PRO A 179 1.02 16.19 -12.97
CA PRO A 179 -0.43 16.38 -13.01
C PRO A 179 -1.17 16.03 -11.74
N LEU A 180 -0.82 14.90 -11.11
CA LEU A 180 -1.41 14.46 -9.83
C LEU A 180 -1.15 15.47 -8.72
N ILE A 181 0.11 15.87 -8.56
CA ILE A 181 0.52 16.83 -7.52
C ILE A 181 -0.09 18.20 -7.79
N ALA A 182 -0.06 18.68 -9.04
CA ALA A 182 -0.67 19.95 -9.44
C ALA A 182 -2.18 19.99 -9.14
N THR A 183 -2.87 18.87 -9.38
CA THR A 183 -4.33 18.80 -9.17
C THR A 183 -4.71 18.73 -7.70
N ILE A 184 -3.93 17.99 -6.88
CA ILE A 184 -4.32 17.68 -5.50
C ILE A 184 -3.75 18.70 -4.51
N PHE A 185 -2.50 19.17 -4.71
CA PHE A 185 -1.78 19.93 -3.69
C PHE A 185 -1.48 21.38 -4.09
N LEU A 186 -1.46 21.72 -5.38
CA LEU A 186 -1.06 23.06 -5.80
C LEU A 186 -2.10 24.10 -5.38
N GLY A 187 -1.67 25.00 -4.47
CA GLY A 187 -2.48 26.10 -3.94
C GLY A 187 -2.05 26.46 -2.52
N GLY A 188 -2.53 27.61 -2.04
CA GLY A 188 -2.14 28.13 -0.73
C GLY A 188 -0.63 28.35 -0.61
N ASN A 189 0.00 27.69 0.34
CA ASN A 189 1.45 27.80 0.58
C ASN A 189 2.29 26.79 -0.22
N PHE A 190 1.64 25.88 -1.01
CA PHE A 190 2.35 24.90 -1.83
C PHE A 190 2.72 25.54 -3.17
N THR A 191 3.99 25.78 -3.37
CA THR A 191 4.54 26.51 -4.52
C THR A 191 4.83 25.61 -5.72
N ASN A 192 5.15 26.22 -6.87
CA ASN A 192 5.60 25.47 -8.05
C ASN A 192 6.91 24.71 -7.80
N TYR A 193 7.80 25.28 -6.96
CA TYR A 193 9.02 24.61 -6.54
C TYR A 193 8.73 23.35 -5.72
N ASP A 194 7.75 23.41 -4.80
CA ASP A 194 7.31 22.25 -4.03
C ASP A 194 6.71 21.17 -4.91
N LEU A 195 6.02 21.57 -5.99
CA LEU A 195 5.49 20.65 -7.00
C LEU A 195 6.62 19.83 -7.63
N ASP A 196 7.65 20.51 -8.14
CA ASP A 196 8.76 19.85 -8.83
C ASP A 196 9.52 18.91 -7.88
N MET A 197 9.81 19.36 -6.65
CA MET A 197 10.48 18.54 -5.64
C MET A 197 9.67 17.31 -5.23
N THR A 198 8.36 17.49 -5.06
CA THR A 198 7.44 16.38 -4.73
C THR A 198 7.29 15.42 -5.91
N GLN A 199 7.24 15.94 -7.14
CA GLN A 199 7.18 15.15 -8.36
C GLN A 199 8.35 14.18 -8.50
N TYR A 200 9.57 14.68 -8.33
CA TYR A 200 10.76 13.84 -8.40
C TYR A 200 10.76 12.72 -7.34
N SER A 201 10.29 13.02 -6.13
CA SER A 201 10.13 12.01 -5.09
C SER A 201 9.08 10.98 -5.45
N LEU A 202 7.93 11.39 -6.01
CA LEU A 202 6.88 10.47 -6.44
C LEU A 202 7.33 9.57 -7.59
N MET A 203 8.06 10.12 -8.55
CA MET A 203 8.67 9.34 -9.64
C MET A 203 9.62 8.27 -9.07
N ALA A 204 10.44 8.61 -8.08
CA ALA A 204 11.33 7.66 -7.43
C ALA A 204 10.56 6.58 -6.65
N TYR A 205 9.52 6.94 -5.92
CA TYR A 205 8.66 6.02 -5.18
C TYR A 205 7.86 5.07 -6.07
N SER A 206 7.48 5.50 -7.28
CA SER A 206 6.63 4.70 -8.19
C SER A 206 7.24 3.34 -8.52
N PHE A 207 8.57 3.25 -8.61
CA PHE A 207 9.28 1.97 -8.82
C PHE A 207 9.05 0.99 -7.66
N GLY A 208 8.92 1.48 -6.42
CA GLY A 208 8.68 0.68 -5.23
C GLY A 208 7.28 0.07 -5.14
N LEU A 209 6.31 0.63 -5.87
CA LEU A 209 4.91 0.20 -5.82
C LEU A 209 4.75 -1.29 -6.15
N ILE A 210 5.47 -1.77 -7.16
CA ILE A 210 5.43 -3.17 -7.58
C ILE A 210 5.87 -4.08 -6.43
N GLY A 211 7.00 -3.72 -5.78
CA GLY A 211 7.52 -4.45 -4.62
C GLY A 211 6.54 -4.47 -3.46
N LEU A 212 5.95 -3.31 -3.12
CA LEU A 212 4.96 -3.20 -2.04
C LEU A 212 3.73 -4.08 -2.28
N CYS A 213 3.14 -4.02 -3.48
CA CYS A 213 1.98 -4.84 -3.83
C CYS A 213 2.30 -6.34 -3.79
N LEU A 214 3.48 -6.74 -4.24
CA LEU A 214 3.92 -8.13 -4.16
C LEU A 214 4.12 -8.59 -2.72
N VAL A 215 4.74 -7.78 -1.84
CA VAL A 215 4.90 -8.10 -0.42
C VAL A 215 3.55 -8.36 0.25
N LEU A 216 2.52 -7.57 -0.07
CA LEU A 216 1.17 -7.75 0.47
C LEU A 216 0.49 -9.06 0.04
N VAL A 217 0.96 -9.70 -1.02
CA VAL A 217 0.47 -11.02 -1.48
C VAL A 217 1.37 -12.15 -1.00
N LEU A 218 2.69 -11.95 -1.00
CA LEU A 218 3.65 -13.00 -0.65
C LEU A 218 3.73 -13.24 0.86
N SER A 219 3.65 -12.20 1.69
CA SER A 219 3.69 -12.34 3.16
C SER A 219 2.55 -13.19 3.72
N PRO A 220 1.30 -13.06 3.27
CA PRO A 220 0.20 -13.96 3.64
C PRO A 220 0.47 -15.44 3.42
N ALA A 221 1.28 -15.81 2.42
CA ALA A 221 1.63 -17.21 2.18
C ALA A 221 2.46 -17.83 3.32
N PHE A 222 3.25 -17.02 4.02
CA PHE A 222 3.97 -17.46 5.22
C PHE A 222 3.08 -17.41 6.46
N TYR A 223 2.33 -16.32 6.65
CA TYR A 223 1.44 -16.18 7.81
C TYR A 223 0.37 -17.26 7.87
N SER A 224 -0.16 -17.67 6.72
CA SER A 224 -1.14 -18.75 6.62
C SER A 224 -0.61 -20.14 7.04
N ARG A 225 0.72 -20.28 7.14
CA ARG A 225 1.43 -21.49 7.61
C ARG A 225 2.05 -21.29 8.98
N GLU A 226 1.61 -20.27 9.72
CA GLU A 226 2.13 -19.89 11.04
C GLU A 226 3.61 -19.47 11.04
N ASP A 227 4.21 -19.20 9.87
CA ASP A 227 5.57 -18.70 9.74
C ASP A 227 5.60 -17.16 9.69
N ALA A 228 5.64 -16.53 10.84
CA ALA A 228 5.84 -15.08 10.94
C ALA A 228 7.34 -14.68 10.95
N LYS A 229 8.24 -15.65 11.13
CA LYS A 229 9.68 -15.36 11.27
C LYS A 229 10.33 -15.01 9.94
N THR A 230 9.96 -15.71 8.87
CA THR A 230 10.53 -15.49 7.53
C THR A 230 10.20 -14.11 6.98
N PRO A 231 8.93 -13.61 6.95
CA PRO A 231 8.64 -12.25 6.55
C PRO A 231 9.31 -11.19 7.45
N LEU A 232 9.37 -11.43 8.76
CA LEU A 232 10.06 -10.53 9.68
C LEU A 232 11.55 -10.41 9.33
N ARG A 233 12.24 -11.54 9.12
CA ARG A 233 13.68 -11.57 8.77
C ARG A 233 13.92 -10.80 7.47
N PHE A 234 13.14 -11.05 6.43
CA PHE A 234 13.32 -10.37 5.14
C PHE A 234 12.92 -8.90 5.21
N GLY A 235 11.91 -8.55 5.98
CA GLY A 235 11.56 -7.17 6.28
C GLY A 235 12.69 -6.40 6.98
N LEU A 236 13.37 -7.01 7.96
CA LEU A 236 14.52 -6.41 8.62
C LEU A 236 15.72 -6.25 7.68
N ILE A 237 15.97 -7.22 6.79
CA ILE A 237 17.01 -7.10 5.76
C ILE A 237 16.70 -5.94 4.82
N ALA A 238 15.46 -5.84 4.35
CA ALA A 238 15.02 -4.75 3.48
C ALA A 238 15.12 -3.38 4.18
N MET A 239 14.75 -3.30 5.45
CA MET A 239 14.90 -2.09 6.26
C MET A 239 16.36 -1.67 6.39
N SER A 240 17.27 -2.62 6.68
CA SER A 240 18.71 -2.34 6.75
C SER A 240 19.25 -1.88 5.40
N CYS A 241 18.80 -2.52 4.31
CA CYS A 241 19.17 -2.11 2.96
C CYS A 241 18.65 -0.68 2.66
N ASN A 242 17.40 -0.37 3.02
CA ASN A 242 16.87 0.98 2.89
C ASN A 242 17.73 2.00 3.63
N ALA A 243 18.10 1.73 4.88
CA ALA A 243 18.92 2.66 5.67
C ALA A 243 20.29 2.91 5.03
N VAL A 244 20.97 1.86 4.59
CA VAL A 244 22.27 1.97 3.91
C VAL A 244 22.14 2.71 2.57
N CYS A 245 21.19 2.32 1.73
CA CYS A 245 20.94 2.97 0.44
C CYS A 245 20.54 4.44 0.60
N SER A 246 19.71 4.76 1.60
CA SER A 246 19.32 6.13 1.90
C SER A 246 20.53 7.03 2.18
N LEU A 247 21.43 6.58 3.04
CA LEU A 247 22.68 7.31 3.32
C LEU A 247 23.55 7.43 2.08
N LEU A 248 23.78 6.34 1.36
CA LEU A 248 24.62 6.34 0.17
C LEU A 248 24.08 7.26 -0.91
N PHE A 249 22.79 7.19 -1.24
CA PHE A 249 22.20 8.01 -2.29
C PHE A 249 22.14 9.49 -1.89
N VAL A 250 21.72 9.79 -0.66
CA VAL A 250 21.66 11.18 -0.20
C VAL A 250 23.05 11.80 -0.20
N LEU A 251 24.05 11.12 0.38
CA LEU A 251 25.44 11.63 0.40
C LEU A 251 26.01 11.79 -1.02
N SER A 252 25.77 10.84 -1.92
CA SER A 252 26.21 10.93 -3.31
C SER A 252 25.55 12.10 -4.03
N LEU A 253 24.23 12.33 -3.87
CA LEU A 253 23.52 13.43 -4.50
C LEU A 253 23.95 14.79 -3.94
N VAL A 254 24.20 14.88 -2.64
CA VAL A 254 24.76 16.10 -1.99
C VAL A 254 26.18 16.37 -2.51
N TRP A 255 27.02 15.34 -2.61
CA TRP A 255 28.40 15.48 -3.12
C TRP A 255 28.44 15.93 -4.59
N LEU A 256 27.48 15.43 -5.40
CA LEU A 256 27.31 15.83 -6.81
C LEU A 256 26.69 17.22 -6.97
N GLY A 257 26.31 17.91 -5.88
CA GLY A 257 25.68 19.24 -5.93
C GLY A 257 24.27 19.24 -6.50
N VAL A 258 23.55 18.11 -6.42
CA VAL A 258 22.16 18.00 -6.92
C VAL A 258 21.23 18.74 -5.98
N ASN A 259 20.34 19.59 -6.51
CA ASN A 259 19.43 20.44 -5.72
C ASN A 259 18.29 19.66 -5.01
N TYR A 260 18.14 18.37 -5.27
CA TYR A 260 17.05 17.54 -4.75
C TYR A 260 17.54 16.20 -4.17
N PRO A 261 18.43 16.23 -3.15
CA PRO A 261 19.02 15.02 -2.58
C PRO A 261 18.00 14.11 -1.86
N HIS A 262 16.83 14.64 -1.49
CA HIS A 262 15.74 13.89 -0.85
C HIS A 262 15.17 12.77 -1.72
N ILE A 263 15.35 12.82 -3.05
CA ILE A 263 14.98 11.72 -3.97
C ILE A 263 15.72 10.43 -3.61
N GLY A 264 16.94 10.53 -3.08
CA GLY A 264 17.71 9.38 -2.64
C GLY A 264 16.99 8.53 -1.61
N LEU A 265 16.19 9.14 -0.72
CA LEU A 265 15.36 8.43 0.26
C LEU A 265 14.23 7.64 -0.42
N ALA A 266 13.56 8.23 -1.41
CA ALA A 266 12.51 7.59 -2.16
C ALA A 266 13.02 6.43 -3.03
N LEU A 267 14.18 6.59 -3.66
CA LEU A 267 14.85 5.53 -4.43
C LEU A 267 15.27 4.37 -3.52
N ALA A 268 15.88 4.67 -2.36
CA ALA A 268 16.28 3.65 -1.40
C ALA A 268 15.10 2.82 -0.92
N PHE A 269 13.98 3.47 -0.61
CA PHE A 269 12.74 2.80 -0.23
C PHE A 269 12.21 1.89 -1.35
N SER A 270 12.24 2.36 -2.60
CA SER A 270 11.81 1.59 -3.77
C SER A 270 12.66 0.34 -3.98
N ILE A 271 13.97 0.47 -3.89
CA ILE A 271 14.91 -0.66 -3.98
C ILE A 271 14.67 -1.65 -2.83
N ALA A 272 14.53 -1.16 -1.60
CA ALA A 272 14.27 -2.00 -0.44
C ALA A 272 12.96 -2.79 -0.57
N SER A 273 11.91 -2.16 -1.11
CA SER A 273 10.63 -2.81 -1.36
C SER A 273 10.74 -3.95 -2.38
N ILE A 274 11.49 -3.72 -3.46
CA ILE A 274 11.77 -4.74 -4.49
C ILE A 274 12.62 -5.88 -3.91
N ILE A 275 13.64 -5.56 -3.11
CA ILE A 275 14.47 -6.58 -2.44
C ILE A 275 13.61 -7.44 -1.51
N ASN A 276 12.75 -6.84 -0.70
CA ASN A 276 11.85 -7.57 0.19
C ASN A 276 10.94 -8.54 -0.59
N ALA A 277 10.28 -8.04 -1.64
CA ALA A 277 9.45 -8.87 -2.50
C ALA A 277 10.25 -10.02 -3.16
N SER A 278 11.47 -9.73 -3.63
CA SER A 278 12.35 -10.71 -4.27
C SER A 278 12.82 -11.80 -3.30
N LEU A 279 13.15 -11.44 -2.05
CA LEU A 279 13.53 -12.41 -1.02
C LEU A 279 12.36 -13.32 -0.64
N LEU A 280 11.16 -12.77 -0.46
CA LEU A 280 9.96 -13.54 -0.19
C LEU A 280 9.62 -14.48 -1.35
N ALA A 281 9.66 -13.97 -2.59
CA ALA A 281 9.41 -14.77 -3.78
C ALA A 281 10.42 -15.91 -3.94
N ARG A 282 11.71 -15.62 -3.76
CA ARG A 282 12.79 -16.63 -3.82
C ARG A 282 12.56 -17.76 -2.82
N GLU A 283 12.17 -17.42 -1.59
CA GLU A 283 11.92 -18.43 -0.56
C GLU A 283 10.72 -19.31 -0.92
N LEU A 284 9.64 -18.74 -1.45
CA LEU A 284 8.48 -19.50 -1.91
C LEU A 284 8.79 -20.38 -3.14
N ILE A 285 9.68 -19.93 -4.03
CA ILE A 285 10.18 -20.73 -5.15
C ILE A 285 11.00 -21.92 -4.63
N ASN A 286 11.92 -21.70 -3.68
CA ASN A 286 12.73 -22.74 -3.04
C ASN A 286 11.85 -23.81 -2.37
N GLN A 287 10.71 -23.40 -1.81
CA GLN A 287 9.71 -24.29 -1.22
C GLN A 287 8.78 -24.95 -2.27
N ASN A 288 9.02 -24.73 -3.56
CA ASN A 288 8.18 -25.21 -4.66
C ASN A 288 6.70 -24.77 -4.57
N LEU A 289 6.43 -23.62 -3.96
CA LEU A 289 5.08 -23.08 -3.82
C LEU A 289 4.72 -22.08 -4.92
N VAL A 290 5.70 -21.48 -5.55
CA VAL A 290 5.57 -20.62 -6.74
C VAL A 290 6.33 -21.27 -7.90
N LEU A 291 5.68 -21.39 -9.03
CA LEU A 291 6.29 -21.92 -10.25
C LEU A 291 6.37 -20.79 -11.28
N LEU A 292 7.59 -20.50 -11.71
CA LEU A 292 7.83 -19.58 -12.84
C LEU A 292 7.69 -20.38 -14.14
N ASP A 293 6.47 -20.70 -14.51
CA ASP A 293 6.17 -21.43 -15.73
C ASP A 293 6.09 -20.52 -16.97
N LYS A 294 5.99 -21.13 -18.16
CA LYS A 294 5.84 -20.39 -19.42
C LYS A 294 4.58 -19.51 -19.44
N SER A 295 3.52 -19.91 -18.73
CA SER A 295 2.28 -19.13 -18.61
C SER A 295 2.51 -17.82 -17.84
N PHE A 296 3.34 -17.86 -16.81
CA PHE A 296 3.71 -16.67 -16.04
C PHE A 296 4.54 -15.67 -16.87
N LEU A 297 5.53 -16.16 -17.60
CA LEU A 297 6.34 -15.32 -18.51
C LEU A 297 5.48 -14.69 -19.62
N TYR A 298 4.54 -15.45 -20.17
CA TYR A 298 3.61 -14.95 -21.16
C TYR A 298 2.67 -13.88 -20.62
N LEU A 299 2.23 -14.01 -19.37
CA LEU A 299 1.46 -12.96 -18.71
C LEU A 299 2.29 -11.68 -18.52
N ILE A 300 3.53 -11.80 -18.06
CA ILE A 300 4.41 -10.63 -17.87
C ILE A 300 4.62 -9.89 -19.20
N SER A 301 4.88 -10.62 -20.30
CA SER A 301 5.05 -9.98 -21.61
C SER A 301 3.79 -9.21 -22.05
N ARG A 302 2.60 -9.77 -21.84
CA ARG A 302 1.33 -9.10 -22.13
C ARG A 302 1.15 -7.83 -21.29
N VAL A 303 1.44 -7.92 -19.98
CA VAL A 303 1.36 -6.77 -19.07
C VAL A 303 2.33 -5.67 -19.50
N ILE A 304 3.57 -6.01 -19.87
CA ILE A 304 4.56 -5.04 -20.36
C ILE A 304 4.07 -4.37 -21.64
N ILE A 305 3.61 -5.14 -22.63
CA ILE A 305 3.13 -4.58 -23.91
C ILE A 305 1.93 -3.65 -23.69
N ALA A 306 0.97 -4.07 -22.87
CA ALA A 306 -0.20 -3.24 -22.54
C ALA A 306 0.19 -1.97 -21.77
N THR A 307 1.17 -2.06 -20.87
CA THR A 307 1.69 -0.89 -20.13
C THR A 307 2.46 0.05 -21.07
N LEU A 308 3.23 -0.46 -22.03
CA LEU A 308 3.90 0.37 -23.03
C LEU A 308 2.90 1.10 -23.93
N ALA A 309 1.81 0.46 -24.35
CA ALA A 309 0.75 1.13 -25.11
C ALA A 309 0.07 2.25 -24.29
N MET A 310 -0.21 1.97 -23.00
CA MET A 310 -0.74 2.96 -22.07
C MET A 310 0.25 4.14 -21.88
N SER A 311 1.53 3.84 -21.69
CA SER A 311 2.55 4.88 -21.47
C SER A 311 2.76 5.74 -22.72
N ALA A 312 2.72 5.15 -23.93
CA ALA A 312 2.79 5.92 -25.19
C ALA A 312 1.63 6.92 -25.31
N PHE A 313 0.41 6.50 -24.94
CA PHE A 313 -0.73 7.42 -24.89
C PHE A 313 -0.51 8.54 -23.86
N LEU A 314 -0.12 8.17 -22.63
CA LEU A 314 0.10 9.16 -21.57
C LEU A 314 1.19 10.16 -21.94
N LEU A 315 2.31 9.72 -22.51
CA LEU A 315 3.40 10.61 -22.94
C LEU A 315 2.99 11.52 -24.11
N GLY A 316 2.13 11.03 -25.02
CA GLY A 316 1.65 11.82 -26.15
C GLY A 316 0.59 12.87 -25.79
N PHE A 317 -0.19 12.64 -24.73
CA PHE A 317 -1.28 13.52 -24.33
C PHE A 317 -1.04 14.25 -23.01
N ASN A 318 -0.02 13.86 -22.23
CA ASN A 318 0.36 14.58 -21.02
C ASN A 318 1.03 15.91 -21.43
N GLN A 319 0.43 17.00 -20.97
CA GLN A 319 0.94 18.34 -21.21
C GLN A 319 2.08 18.66 -20.24
N GLU A 320 2.87 19.68 -20.57
CA GLU A 320 3.92 20.18 -19.69
C GLU A 320 3.36 20.69 -18.35
N ASN A 321 4.14 20.62 -17.28
CA ASN A 321 3.74 21.10 -15.95
C ASN A 321 3.30 22.59 -15.98
N SER A 322 3.86 23.41 -16.86
CA SER A 322 3.51 24.82 -17.04
C SER A 322 2.02 25.02 -17.34
N ILE A 323 1.44 24.15 -18.18
CA ILE A 323 0.02 24.18 -18.56
C ILE A 323 -0.84 23.73 -17.37
N TRP A 324 -0.42 22.67 -16.69
CA TRP A 324 -1.12 22.21 -15.49
C TRP A 324 -1.14 23.26 -14.38
N ILE A 325 -0.05 24.01 -14.21
CA ILE A 325 0.07 25.08 -13.22
C ILE A 325 -0.86 26.27 -13.56
N SER A 326 -0.95 26.65 -14.82
CA SER A 326 -1.76 27.80 -15.28
C SER A 326 -3.26 27.49 -15.36
N SER A 327 -3.66 26.23 -15.49
CA SER A 327 -5.05 25.81 -15.61
C SER A 327 -5.83 25.95 -14.28
N GLY A 328 -7.14 26.16 -14.39
CA GLY A 328 -8.05 26.16 -13.24
C GLY A 328 -8.20 24.77 -12.61
N ILE A 329 -8.54 24.72 -11.31
CA ILE A 329 -8.68 23.44 -10.57
C ILE A 329 -9.69 22.49 -11.23
N THR A 330 -10.78 23.01 -11.75
CA THR A 330 -11.82 22.21 -12.42
C THR A 330 -11.26 21.58 -13.71
N GLU A 331 -10.53 22.34 -14.49
CA GLU A 331 -9.90 21.87 -15.72
C GLU A 331 -8.84 20.80 -15.44
N ARG A 332 -8.00 20.99 -14.40
CA ARG A 332 -7.03 19.99 -13.93
C ARG A 332 -7.71 18.67 -13.59
N ILE A 333 -8.81 18.72 -12.81
CA ILE A 333 -9.54 17.52 -12.39
C ILE A 333 -10.10 16.78 -13.61
N PHE A 334 -10.77 17.48 -14.54
CA PHE A 334 -11.34 16.83 -15.72
C PHE A 334 -10.26 16.26 -16.65
N SER A 335 -9.18 16.99 -16.91
CA SER A 335 -8.07 16.53 -17.72
C SER A 335 -7.36 15.32 -17.09
N LEU A 336 -7.14 15.32 -15.78
CA LEU A 336 -6.53 14.21 -15.06
C LEU A 336 -7.43 12.97 -15.10
N LEU A 337 -8.72 13.11 -14.84
CA LEU A 337 -9.68 12.01 -14.89
C LEU A 337 -9.80 11.45 -16.31
N PHE A 338 -9.78 12.30 -17.33
CA PHE A 338 -9.76 11.88 -18.73
C PHE A 338 -8.50 11.05 -19.05
N LEU A 339 -7.31 11.56 -18.70
CA LEU A 339 -6.05 10.84 -18.93
C LEU A 339 -6.03 9.49 -18.22
N ILE A 340 -6.42 9.44 -16.95
CA ILE A 340 -6.49 8.19 -16.19
C ILE A 340 -7.54 7.25 -16.81
N GLY A 341 -8.74 7.72 -17.09
CA GLY A 341 -9.83 6.89 -17.62
C GLY A 341 -9.48 6.27 -18.97
N VAL A 342 -8.97 7.08 -19.90
CA VAL A 342 -8.57 6.57 -21.22
C VAL A 342 -7.37 5.64 -21.12
N SER A 343 -6.39 5.94 -20.28
CA SER A 343 -5.22 5.06 -20.09
C SER A 343 -5.60 3.69 -19.55
N VAL A 344 -6.54 3.63 -18.60
CA VAL A 344 -7.09 2.37 -18.09
C VAL A 344 -7.81 1.58 -19.18
N ILE A 345 -8.62 2.26 -20.01
CA ILE A 345 -9.31 1.62 -21.14
C ILE A 345 -8.31 1.07 -22.16
N ILE A 346 -7.27 1.83 -22.52
CA ILE A 346 -6.21 1.38 -23.42
C ILE A 346 -5.49 0.17 -22.83
N TYR A 347 -5.08 0.23 -21.56
CA TYR A 347 -4.37 -0.87 -20.90
C TYR A 347 -5.17 -2.17 -20.94
N PHE A 348 -6.41 -2.16 -20.46
CA PHE A 348 -7.26 -3.35 -20.44
C PHE A 348 -7.69 -3.77 -21.85
N GLY A 349 -7.90 -2.83 -22.77
CA GLY A 349 -8.20 -3.10 -24.17
C GLY A 349 -7.06 -3.87 -24.86
N VAL A 350 -5.82 -3.39 -24.73
CA VAL A 350 -4.64 -4.08 -25.29
C VAL A 350 -4.42 -5.43 -24.61
N LEU A 351 -4.57 -5.49 -23.28
CA LEU A 351 -4.44 -6.74 -22.53
C LEU A 351 -5.45 -7.78 -23.03
N PHE A 352 -6.69 -7.39 -23.33
CA PHE A 352 -7.74 -8.23 -23.88
C PHE A 352 -7.42 -8.65 -25.33
N LEU A 353 -6.95 -7.75 -26.19
CA LEU A 353 -6.52 -8.06 -27.56
C LEU A 353 -5.37 -9.06 -27.60
N LEU A 354 -4.46 -9.02 -26.64
CA LEU A 354 -3.38 -10.00 -26.48
C LEU A 354 -3.87 -11.37 -25.98
N GLY A 355 -5.20 -11.57 -25.89
CA GLY A 355 -5.82 -12.84 -25.53
C GLY A 355 -5.91 -13.12 -24.03
N PHE A 356 -5.72 -12.07 -23.20
CA PHE A 356 -5.99 -12.19 -21.77
C PHE A 356 -7.51 -12.35 -21.55
N ARG A 357 -7.92 -13.44 -20.92
CA ARG A 357 -9.33 -13.70 -20.62
C ARG A 357 -9.55 -13.58 -19.12
N PHE A 358 -10.61 -12.91 -18.69
CA PHE A 358 -11.02 -12.85 -17.27
C PHE A 358 -11.22 -14.22 -16.61
N LYS A 359 -11.40 -15.28 -17.42
CA LYS A 359 -11.41 -16.66 -16.94
C LYS A 359 -10.07 -17.12 -16.37
N GLU A 360 -8.94 -16.53 -16.81
CA GLU A 360 -7.60 -16.82 -16.29
C GLU A 360 -7.39 -16.29 -14.87
N ILE A 361 -8.15 -15.24 -14.50
CA ILE A 361 -8.17 -14.64 -13.13
C ILE A 361 -9.15 -15.38 -12.22
N ARG A 362 -9.97 -16.30 -12.76
CA ARG A 362 -10.94 -16.99 -11.93
C ARG A 362 -10.24 -18.03 -11.08
N ILE A 363 -10.28 -17.84 -9.74
CA ILE A 363 -9.77 -18.84 -8.79
C ILE A 363 -10.40 -20.21 -9.15
N LYS A 364 -9.57 -21.20 -9.48
CA LYS A 364 -10.01 -22.60 -9.72
C LYS A 364 -10.42 -23.29 -8.40
N SER A 365 -10.70 -22.55 -7.36
CA SER A 365 -11.21 -23.06 -6.10
C SER A 365 -12.59 -23.69 -6.32
N LYS A 366 -12.82 -24.86 -5.73
CA LYS A 366 -14.16 -25.49 -5.61
C LYS A 366 -15.16 -24.63 -4.81
N ILE A 367 -14.82 -23.39 -4.50
CA ILE A 367 -15.67 -22.42 -3.83
C ILE A 367 -16.68 -21.86 -4.83
N LYS A 368 -17.75 -22.59 -5.05
CA LYS A 368 -18.89 -22.27 -5.94
C LYS A 368 -19.68 -21.02 -5.54
N LYS A 369 -19.19 -20.13 -4.63
CA LYS A 369 -20.05 -19.10 -4.00
C LYS A 369 -19.41 -17.75 -3.62
N TYR A 370 -18.23 -17.37 -4.10
CA TYR A 370 -17.84 -15.95 -4.01
C TYR A 370 -17.89 -15.32 -5.39
N ASN A 371 -19.00 -14.65 -5.64
CA ASN A 371 -19.32 -13.97 -6.89
C ASN A 371 -18.39 -12.74 -7.02
N ILE A 372 -17.73 -12.59 -8.17
CA ILE A 372 -16.89 -11.44 -8.55
C ILE A 372 -17.64 -10.10 -8.32
N LYS A 373 -18.99 -10.12 -8.39
CA LYS A 373 -19.85 -8.98 -8.00
C LYS A 373 -19.56 -8.43 -6.60
N ASN A 374 -19.15 -9.29 -5.65
CA ASN A 374 -18.82 -8.82 -4.30
C ASN A 374 -17.41 -8.22 -4.22
N LEU A 375 -16.48 -8.61 -5.10
CA LEU A 375 -15.14 -8.01 -5.14
C LEU A 375 -15.18 -6.58 -5.70
N ILE A 376 -15.98 -6.37 -6.75
CA ILE A 376 -16.19 -5.03 -7.35
C ILE A 376 -16.94 -4.11 -6.38
N LEU A 377 -17.92 -4.64 -5.63
CA LEU A 377 -18.61 -3.89 -4.57
C LEU A 377 -17.68 -3.50 -3.40
N TYR A 378 -16.62 -4.31 -3.12
CA TYR A 378 -15.63 -3.97 -2.09
C TYR A 378 -14.57 -2.95 -2.56
N ILE A 379 -14.39 -2.79 -3.87
CA ILE A 379 -13.48 -1.78 -4.45
C ILE A 379 -14.20 -0.42 -4.60
N CYS A 380 -15.55 -0.41 -4.67
CA CYS A 380 -16.36 0.81 -4.85
C CYS A 380 -16.88 1.41 -3.54
N PHE A 381 -16.66 0.80 -2.39
CA PHE A 381 -17.00 1.30 -1.05
C PHE A 381 -15.75 1.33 -0.17
#